data_09e367bf317bb870862a6d6a597467b2
#
_entry.id   09e367bf317bb870862a6d6a597467b2
#
_cell.length_a   1.000
_cell.length_b   1.000
_cell.length_c   1.000
_cell.angle_alpha   90.00
_cell.angle_beta   90.00
_cell.angle_gamma   90.00
#
_symmetry.space_group_name_H-M   'P 1'
#
loop_
_entity.id
_entity.type
_entity.pdbx_description
1 polymer ?
#
loop_
_entity_poly.entity_id
_entity_poly.type
_entity_poly.pdbx_seq_one_letter_code
_entity_poly.pdbx_strand_id
1 'polypeptide(L)'
;MALIAKTRPQAALVLADGTVFQGESTGAAGLTVGEVVFNTSMTGYQEILTDPSYTGQLVTLTCAHIGNVGVNPEDMESNAIHAAGLIVKAAADVPSNWRARQSLPEALKDAGVKAICGIDTRALTIHLRTTGAQAGAIIAKQMGDELTDEDLQQALEAARSWGSMAGQDLAKTVTTDHVYDWTDGSWEPSREGEPAGFRRAAVFPYHVVAYDFGIKTNILRLLADRGIRVTVVPAQTPFEEAMKHQPDGIFLSNGPGDPAPCTYAIEVAHKAIAAK
;
A
#
# COMPACT_ATOMS: atom_id res chain seq x y z
N MET A 1 -11.25 -5.64 -37.41
CA MET A 1 -11.30 -4.48 -36.50
C MET A 1 -9.91 -4.35 -35.87
N ALA A 2 -9.09 -3.42 -36.30
CA ALA A 2 -7.75 -3.22 -35.74
C ALA A 2 -7.91 -2.74 -34.31
N LEU A 3 -7.36 -3.46 -33.33
CA LEU A 3 -7.17 -2.97 -31.98
C LEU A 3 -6.23 -1.75 -32.09
N ILE A 4 -6.80 -0.55 -32.02
CA ILE A 4 -6.02 0.67 -31.88
C ILE A 4 -5.38 0.56 -30.49
N ALA A 5 -4.09 0.28 -30.45
CA ALA A 5 -3.33 0.34 -29.20
C ALA A 5 -3.52 1.75 -28.62
N LYS A 6 -4.09 1.82 -27.42
CA LYS A 6 -4.27 3.10 -26.73
C LYS A 6 -2.88 3.63 -26.40
N THR A 7 -2.46 4.69 -27.09
CA THR A 7 -1.19 5.38 -26.79
C THR A 7 -1.27 5.93 -25.35
N ARG A 8 -0.28 5.62 -24.55
CA ARG A 8 -0.14 6.14 -23.18
C ARG A 8 0.92 7.24 -23.17
N PRO A 9 0.87 8.18 -22.21
CA PRO A 9 1.92 9.18 -22.02
C PRO A 9 3.26 8.50 -21.68
N GLN A 10 4.37 9.17 -22.03
CA GLN A 10 5.70 8.72 -21.67
C GLN A 10 5.94 8.81 -20.15
N ALA A 11 6.74 7.91 -19.62
CA ALA A 11 7.19 7.93 -18.23
C ALA A 11 8.59 7.33 -18.11
N ALA A 12 9.31 7.71 -17.05
CA ALA A 12 10.55 7.06 -16.66
C ALA A 12 10.60 6.79 -15.15
N LEU A 13 11.24 5.69 -14.78
CA LEU A 13 11.76 5.44 -13.45
C LEU A 13 13.25 5.73 -13.46
N VAL A 14 13.70 6.62 -12.59
CA VAL A 14 15.11 6.99 -12.42
C VAL A 14 15.54 6.63 -11.01
N LEU A 15 16.55 5.78 -10.87
CA LEU A 15 17.10 5.37 -9.59
C LEU A 15 18.20 6.34 -9.12
N ALA A 16 18.46 6.41 -7.82
CA ALA A 16 19.45 7.30 -7.24
C ALA A 16 20.89 7.03 -7.74
N ASP A 17 21.18 5.80 -8.18
CA ASP A 17 22.46 5.45 -8.81
C ASP A 17 22.60 5.93 -10.27
N GLY A 18 21.53 6.47 -10.85
CA GLY A 18 21.47 6.97 -12.23
C GLY A 18 20.90 5.97 -13.24
N THR A 19 20.53 4.77 -12.81
CA THR A 19 19.88 3.78 -13.69
C THR A 19 18.50 4.29 -14.11
N VAL A 20 18.20 4.23 -15.41
CA VAL A 20 16.92 4.71 -16.00
C VAL A 20 16.18 3.58 -16.68
N PHE A 21 14.89 3.47 -16.37
CA PHE A 21 13.93 2.61 -17.07
C PHE A 21 12.86 3.49 -17.73
N GLN A 22 12.82 3.52 -19.05
CA GLN A 22 11.80 4.24 -19.80
C GLN A 22 10.60 3.33 -20.09
N GLY A 23 9.40 3.91 -20.02
CA GLY A 23 8.15 3.20 -20.22
C GLY A 23 6.99 4.17 -20.46
N GLU A 24 5.81 3.75 -20.08
CA GLU A 24 4.56 4.49 -20.28
C GLU A 24 3.86 4.76 -18.95
N SER A 25 3.20 5.93 -18.83
CA SER A 25 2.38 6.25 -17.67
C SER A 25 1.07 5.47 -17.67
N THR A 26 0.73 4.86 -16.56
CA THR A 26 -0.58 4.23 -16.32
C THR A 26 -1.31 4.80 -15.11
N GLY A 27 -0.80 5.88 -14.53
CA GLY A 27 -1.36 6.62 -13.39
C GLY A 27 -1.50 8.11 -13.67
N ALA A 28 -1.45 8.93 -12.62
CA ALA A 28 -1.46 10.37 -12.70
C ALA A 28 -0.13 10.91 -13.26
N ALA A 29 -0.18 12.03 -13.96
CA ALA A 29 1.02 12.74 -14.42
C ALA A 29 1.74 13.44 -13.26
N GLY A 30 3.04 13.75 -13.45
CA GLY A 30 3.89 14.45 -12.51
C GLY A 30 5.03 13.59 -11.97
N LEU A 31 5.67 14.07 -10.92
CA LEU A 31 6.82 13.45 -10.26
C LEU A 31 6.40 12.86 -8.91
N THR A 32 6.94 11.70 -8.56
CA THR A 32 6.87 11.10 -7.21
C THR A 32 8.20 10.43 -6.88
N VAL A 33 8.55 10.38 -5.61
CA VAL A 33 9.80 9.82 -5.11
C VAL A 33 9.51 8.85 -3.98
N GLY A 34 10.34 7.83 -3.84
CA GLY A 34 10.24 6.87 -2.74
C GLY A 34 11.31 5.79 -2.81
N GLU A 35 11.36 4.94 -1.80
CA GLU A 35 12.20 3.75 -1.84
C GLU A 35 11.65 2.74 -2.84
N VAL A 36 12.46 2.31 -3.79
CA VAL A 36 12.04 1.32 -4.79
C VAL A 36 12.15 -0.07 -4.20
N VAL A 37 11.00 -0.71 -4.06
CA VAL A 37 10.88 -2.08 -3.54
C VAL A 37 10.19 -3.00 -4.53
N PHE A 38 10.27 -4.32 -4.33
CA PHE A 38 9.52 -5.26 -5.16
C PHE A 38 8.71 -6.24 -4.32
N ASN A 39 7.57 -6.63 -4.86
CA ASN A 39 6.68 -7.65 -4.30
C ASN A 39 6.47 -8.75 -5.34
N THR A 40 6.60 -10.02 -4.92
CA THR A 40 6.52 -11.19 -5.79
C THR A 40 5.16 -11.88 -5.78
N SER A 41 4.17 -11.32 -5.09
CA SER A 41 2.80 -11.85 -5.07
C SER A 41 2.20 -11.85 -6.47
N MET A 42 1.49 -12.91 -6.81
CA MET A 42 0.83 -13.05 -8.11
C MET A 42 -0.53 -12.33 -8.17
N THR A 43 -1.11 -12.04 -7.01
CA THR A 43 -2.44 -11.43 -6.83
C THR A 43 -2.37 -10.39 -5.72
N GLY A 44 -3.45 -9.64 -5.51
CA GLY A 44 -3.56 -8.72 -4.37
C GLY A 44 -2.88 -7.37 -4.59
N TYR A 45 -2.83 -6.89 -5.83
CA TYR A 45 -2.20 -5.59 -6.10
C TYR A 45 -2.95 -4.41 -5.47
N GLN A 46 -4.28 -4.50 -5.32
CA GLN A 46 -5.08 -3.46 -4.66
C GLN A 46 -4.77 -3.43 -3.17
N GLU A 47 -4.72 -4.60 -2.54
CA GLU A 47 -4.36 -4.78 -1.14
C GLU A 47 -2.95 -4.25 -0.87
N ILE A 48 -1.98 -4.52 -1.76
CA ILE A 48 -0.61 -3.99 -1.66
C ILE A 48 -0.60 -2.45 -1.76
N LEU A 49 -1.32 -1.88 -2.71
CA LEU A 49 -1.35 -0.43 -2.91
C LEU A 49 -2.01 0.32 -1.76
N THR A 50 -3.00 -0.30 -1.11
CA THR A 50 -3.78 0.28 -0.03
C THR A 50 -3.29 -0.10 1.38
N ASP A 51 -2.24 -0.95 1.46
CA ASP A 51 -1.56 -1.27 2.72
C ASP A 51 -0.69 -0.09 3.17
N PRO A 52 -0.96 0.50 4.35
CA PRO A 52 -0.15 1.60 4.88
C PRO A 52 1.34 1.29 5.03
N SER A 53 1.73 0.01 5.12
CA SER A 53 3.13 -0.42 5.17
C SER A 53 3.96 0.03 3.97
N TYR A 54 3.32 0.32 2.82
CA TYR A 54 4.00 0.80 1.61
C TYR A 54 4.09 2.33 1.50
N THR A 55 3.76 3.07 2.56
CA THR A 55 3.92 4.54 2.60
C THR A 55 5.39 4.91 2.34
N GLY A 56 5.61 5.82 1.39
CA GLY A 56 6.94 6.23 0.97
C GLY A 56 7.66 5.27 0.02
N GLN A 57 6.99 4.22 -0.46
CA GLN A 57 7.60 3.23 -1.35
C GLN A 57 7.03 3.26 -2.77
N LEU A 58 7.90 3.11 -3.77
CA LEU A 58 7.57 2.84 -5.16
C LEU A 58 7.56 1.33 -5.35
N VAL A 59 6.36 0.75 -5.48
CA VAL A 59 6.19 -0.71 -5.42
C VAL A 59 6.28 -1.31 -6.82
N THR A 60 7.28 -2.16 -7.02
CA THR A 60 7.42 -2.99 -8.24
C THR A 60 6.69 -4.30 -8.05
N LEU A 61 5.68 -4.59 -8.87
CA LEU A 61 5.03 -5.89 -8.91
C LEU A 61 5.67 -6.76 -9.98
N THR A 62 6.21 -7.92 -9.57
CA THR A 62 6.92 -8.83 -10.49
C THR A 62 5.98 -9.66 -11.35
N CYS A 63 4.69 -9.77 -11.01
CA CYS A 63 3.68 -10.39 -11.85
C CYS A 63 3.56 -9.64 -13.18
N ALA A 64 3.52 -10.40 -14.27
CA ALA A 64 3.62 -9.83 -15.63
C ALA A 64 2.42 -8.97 -16.03
N HIS A 65 1.21 -9.28 -15.55
CA HIS A 65 -0.03 -8.57 -15.86
C HIS A 65 -0.73 -8.11 -14.60
N ILE A 66 -0.91 -6.80 -14.46
CA ILE A 66 -1.52 -6.16 -13.30
C ILE A 66 -2.76 -5.35 -13.75
N GLY A 67 -3.78 -5.26 -12.90
CA GLY A 67 -5.02 -4.54 -13.18
C GLY A 67 -6.14 -5.38 -13.82
N ASN A 68 -5.87 -6.65 -14.11
CA ASN A 68 -6.81 -7.54 -14.81
C ASN A 68 -8.12 -7.81 -14.03
N VAL A 69 -8.13 -7.71 -12.71
CA VAL A 69 -9.33 -7.88 -11.88
C VAL A 69 -10.00 -6.55 -11.49
N GLY A 70 -9.42 -5.40 -11.91
CA GLY A 70 -9.90 -4.07 -11.53
C GLY A 70 -9.67 -3.75 -10.07
N VAL A 71 -10.41 -2.77 -9.57
CA VAL A 71 -10.45 -2.38 -8.15
C VAL A 71 -11.90 -2.37 -7.65
N ASN A 72 -12.09 -2.58 -6.35
CA ASN A 72 -13.38 -2.60 -5.68
C ASN A 72 -13.22 -2.15 -4.21
N PRO A 73 -14.30 -1.71 -3.54
CA PRO A 73 -14.22 -1.20 -2.16
C PRO A 73 -13.98 -2.30 -1.11
N GLU A 74 -14.30 -3.56 -1.39
CA GLU A 74 -14.20 -4.64 -0.42
C GLU A 74 -12.75 -5.10 -0.18
N ASP A 75 -11.87 -4.95 -1.19
CA ASP A 75 -10.47 -5.40 -1.15
C ASP A 75 -9.49 -4.27 -0.72
N MET A 76 -10.02 -3.19 -0.17
CA MET A 76 -9.20 -2.13 0.43
C MET A 76 -8.65 -2.58 1.79
N GLU A 77 -7.36 -2.32 2.00
CA GLU A 77 -6.69 -2.57 3.29
C GLU A 77 -6.65 -1.33 4.21
N SER A 78 -7.04 -0.18 3.66
CA SER A 78 -7.23 1.09 4.36
C SER A 78 -8.14 2.02 3.55
N ASN A 79 -8.28 3.27 3.98
CA ASN A 79 -9.16 4.26 3.32
C ASN A 79 -8.54 4.93 2.08
N ALA A 80 -7.26 4.65 1.75
CA ALA A 80 -6.55 5.29 0.65
C ALA A 80 -5.49 4.38 0.01
N ILE A 81 -4.92 4.81 -1.12
CA ILE A 81 -3.68 4.24 -1.65
C ILE A 81 -2.50 4.90 -0.92
N HIS A 82 -1.67 4.08 -0.28
CA HIS A 82 -0.50 4.53 0.49
C HIS A 82 0.83 4.41 -0.27
N ALA A 83 0.91 3.47 -1.23
CA ALA A 83 2.10 3.39 -2.07
C ALA A 83 2.36 4.71 -2.78
N ALA A 84 3.60 5.22 -2.73
CA ALA A 84 4.01 6.47 -3.38
C ALA A 84 3.95 6.36 -4.91
N GLY A 85 4.04 5.15 -5.46
CA GLY A 85 3.91 4.87 -6.88
C GLY A 85 3.92 3.39 -7.19
N LEU A 86 3.52 3.06 -8.43
CA LEU A 86 3.40 1.68 -8.91
C LEU A 86 4.29 1.46 -10.15
N ILE A 87 5.01 0.35 -10.16
CA ILE A 87 5.91 -0.07 -11.23
C ILE A 87 5.51 -1.47 -11.70
N VAL A 88 5.12 -1.62 -12.96
CA VAL A 88 4.65 -2.89 -13.51
C VAL A 88 5.18 -3.15 -14.92
N LYS A 89 5.22 -4.41 -15.32
CA LYS A 89 5.55 -4.79 -16.71
C LYS A 89 4.42 -4.45 -17.67
N ALA A 90 3.19 -4.84 -17.34
CA ALA A 90 2.00 -4.56 -18.14
C ALA A 90 0.82 -4.23 -17.23
N ALA A 91 0.08 -3.18 -17.60
CA ALA A 91 -1.15 -2.76 -16.93
C ALA A 91 -2.36 -2.98 -17.84
N ALA A 92 -3.40 -3.63 -17.32
CA ALA A 92 -4.65 -3.82 -18.03
C ALA A 92 -5.50 -2.53 -18.01
N ASP A 93 -5.93 -2.09 -19.19
CA ASP A 93 -6.85 -0.93 -19.31
C ASP A 93 -8.31 -1.33 -19.03
N VAL A 94 -8.65 -2.59 -19.32
CA VAL A 94 -10.02 -3.10 -19.15
C VAL A 94 -9.97 -4.29 -18.20
N PRO A 95 -10.61 -4.18 -17.03
CA PRO A 95 -10.70 -5.30 -16.12
C PRO A 95 -11.66 -6.37 -16.63
N SER A 96 -11.38 -7.63 -16.28
CA SER A 96 -12.20 -8.80 -16.60
C SER A 96 -12.58 -9.55 -15.32
N ASN A 97 -13.34 -8.89 -14.45
CA ASN A 97 -13.83 -9.48 -13.20
C ASN A 97 -15.18 -8.87 -12.83
N TRP A 98 -16.12 -9.71 -12.37
CA TRP A 98 -17.47 -9.29 -12.01
C TRP A 98 -17.52 -8.35 -10.77
N ARG A 99 -16.48 -8.37 -9.91
CA ARG A 99 -16.36 -7.47 -8.76
C ARG A 99 -15.75 -6.11 -9.12
N ALA A 100 -15.18 -5.97 -10.31
CA ALA A 100 -14.56 -4.72 -10.72
C ALA A 100 -15.57 -3.56 -10.71
N ARG A 101 -15.23 -2.47 -10.07
CA ARG A 101 -15.98 -1.21 -10.09
C ARG A 101 -15.30 -0.16 -10.96
N GLN A 102 -13.96 -0.26 -11.06
CA GLN A 102 -13.13 0.68 -11.79
C GLN A 102 -11.89 -0.05 -12.31
N SER A 103 -11.28 0.46 -13.38
CA SER A 103 -9.96 -0.03 -13.80
C SER A 103 -8.86 0.48 -12.87
N LEU A 104 -7.76 -0.28 -12.76
CA LEU A 104 -6.61 0.15 -11.96
C LEU A 104 -6.01 1.48 -12.45
N PRO A 105 -5.81 1.72 -13.76
CA PRO A 105 -5.31 3.02 -14.24
C PRO A 105 -6.21 4.21 -13.87
N GLU A 106 -7.52 4.05 -13.88
CA GLU A 106 -8.45 5.10 -13.45
C GLU A 106 -8.34 5.35 -11.95
N ALA A 107 -8.34 4.30 -11.12
CA ALA A 107 -8.19 4.42 -9.67
C ALA A 107 -6.88 5.12 -9.29
N LEU A 108 -5.76 4.79 -9.95
CA LEU A 108 -4.47 5.45 -9.73
C LEU A 108 -4.51 6.94 -10.10
N LYS A 109 -5.18 7.30 -11.21
CA LYS A 109 -5.33 8.70 -11.64
C LYS A 109 -6.18 9.49 -10.66
N ASP A 110 -7.31 8.93 -10.23
CA ASP A 110 -8.23 9.59 -9.29
C ASP A 110 -7.56 9.80 -7.92
N ALA A 111 -6.73 8.85 -7.49
CA ALA A 111 -5.91 8.97 -6.27
C ALA A 111 -4.65 9.84 -6.45
N GLY A 112 -4.35 10.35 -7.66
CA GLY A 112 -3.15 11.15 -7.91
C GLY A 112 -1.83 10.35 -7.88
N VAL A 113 -1.89 9.02 -7.93
CA VAL A 113 -0.73 8.12 -7.84
C VAL A 113 -0.04 7.98 -9.20
N LYS A 114 1.28 8.17 -9.22
CA LYS A 114 2.10 7.99 -10.42
C LYS A 114 2.40 6.52 -10.62
N ALA A 115 2.31 6.05 -11.86
CA ALA A 115 2.58 4.66 -12.18
C ALA A 115 3.22 4.52 -13.56
N ILE A 116 4.16 3.59 -13.66
CA ILE A 116 4.87 3.28 -14.90
C ILE A 116 4.65 1.83 -15.30
N CYS A 117 4.40 1.59 -16.58
CA CYS A 117 4.35 0.25 -17.16
C CYS A 117 5.25 0.16 -18.40
N GLY A 118 5.40 -1.05 -18.95
CA GLY A 118 6.22 -1.26 -20.15
C GLY A 118 7.71 -1.42 -19.87
N ILE A 119 8.15 -1.45 -18.62
CA ILE A 119 9.57 -1.61 -18.26
C ILE A 119 9.93 -3.08 -17.99
N ASP A 120 11.23 -3.38 -18.02
CA ASP A 120 11.76 -4.69 -17.60
C ASP A 120 11.83 -4.79 -16.07
N THR A 121 10.70 -5.19 -15.45
CA THR A 121 10.60 -5.39 -13.99
C THR A 121 11.52 -6.51 -13.49
N ARG A 122 11.90 -7.47 -14.34
CA ARG A 122 12.87 -8.51 -13.97
C ARG A 122 14.27 -7.92 -13.83
N ALA A 123 14.70 -7.10 -14.80
CA ALA A 123 16.00 -6.40 -14.71
C ALA A 123 16.05 -5.50 -13.49
N LEU A 124 14.99 -4.71 -13.21
CA LEU A 124 14.87 -3.87 -12.02
C LEU A 124 14.98 -4.70 -10.74
N THR A 125 14.24 -5.82 -10.63
CA THR A 125 14.28 -6.68 -9.45
C THR A 125 15.66 -7.28 -9.21
N ILE A 126 16.36 -7.71 -10.28
CA ILE A 126 17.74 -8.23 -10.19
C ILE A 126 18.68 -7.10 -9.72
N HIS A 127 18.52 -5.90 -10.27
CA HIS A 127 19.32 -4.74 -9.91
C HIS A 127 19.19 -4.43 -8.40
N LEU A 128 17.95 -4.26 -7.91
CA LEU A 128 17.68 -3.99 -6.49
C LEU A 128 18.19 -5.11 -5.56
N ARG A 129 18.08 -6.37 -5.98
CA ARG A 129 18.58 -7.50 -5.18
C ARG A 129 20.10 -7.51 -5.08
N THR A 130 20.79 -7.00 -6.10
CA THR A 130 22.27 -6.97 -6.16
C THR A 130 22.85 -5.73 -5.45
N THR A 131 22.23 -4.57 -5.63
CA THR A 131 22.71 -3.29 -5.12
C THR A 131 22.09 -2.88 -3.78
N GLY A 132 21.00 -3.51 -3.36
CA GLY A 132 20.16 -3.12 -2.23
C GLY A 132 18.98 -2.23 -2.65
N ALA A 133 18.02 -2.05 -1.74
CA ALA A 133 16.96 -1.08 -1.91
C ALA A 133 17.54 0.34 -1.98
N GLN A 134 17.00 1.15 -2.88
CA GLN A 134 17.45 2.53 -3.08
C GLN A 134 16.27 3.44 -3.43
N ALA A 135 16.48 4.74 -3.25
CA ALA A 135 15.51 5.73 -3.69
C ALA A 135 15.42 5.77 -5.21
N GLY A 136 14.22 6.06 -5.70
CA GLY A 136 13.93 6.29 -7.09
C GLY A 136 12.85 7.34 -7.27
N ALA A 137 12.70 7.81 -8.48
CA ALA A 137 11.66 8.75 -8.86
C ALA A 137 10.93 8.25 -10.12
N ILE A 138 9.60 8.32 -10.11
CA ILE A 138 8.78 8.14 -11.30
C ILE A 138 8.40 9.53 -11.82
N ILE A 139 8.77 9.84 -13.06
CA ILE A 139 8.28 11.01 -13.79
C ILE A 139 7.34 10.55 -14.89
N ALA A 140 6.11 11.07 -14.90
CA ALA A 140 5.06 10.70 -15.84
C ALA A 140 4.54 11.96 -16.54
N LYS A 141 4.59 11.96 -17.86
CA LYS A 141 4.14 13.09 -18.69
C LYS A 141 2.62 13.09 -18.88
N GLN A 142 2.09 14.20 -19.35
CA GLN A 142 0.72 14.27 -19.87
C GLN A 142 0.66 13.73 -21.30
N MET A 143 -0.55 13.43 -21.75
CA MET A 143 -0.75 12.99 -23.14
C MET A 143 -0.32 14.09 -24.12
N GLY A 144 0.59 13.73 -25.04
CA GLY A 144 1.14 14.64 -26.04
C GLY A 144 2.45 15.33 -25.65
N ASP A 145 2.85 15.26 -24.38
CA ASP A 145 4.14 15.78 -23.95
C ASP A 145 5.25 14.74 -24.14
N GLU A 146 6.43 15.19 -24.52
CA GLU A 146 7.63 14.35 -24.64
C GLU A 146 8.43 14.34 -23.32
N LEU A 147 9.06 13.20 -23.06
CA LEU A 147 10.01 13.06 -21.95
C LEU A 147 11.37 13.60 -22.40
N THR A 148 11.90 14.58 -21.67
CA THR A 148 13.15 15.27 -22.00
C THR A 148 14.31 14.82 -21.09
N ASP A 149 15.56 15.16 -21.48
CA ASP A 149 16.72 14.94 -20.63
C ASP A 149 16.66 15.77 -19.32
N GLU A 150 16.02 16.94 -19.36
CA GLU A 150 15.77 17.78 -18.18
C GLU A 150 14.82 17.08 -17.19
N ASP A 151 13.79 16.41 -17.67
CA ASP A 151 12.88 15.61 -16.85
C ASP A 151 13.64 14.47 -16.15
N LEU A 152 14.53 13.77 -16.87
CA LEU A 152 15.35 12.69 -16.30
C LEU A 152 16.33 13.22 -15.25
N GLN A 153 16.93 14.37 -15.51
CA GLN A 153 17.83 15.02 -14.54
C GLN A 153 17.08 15.47 -13.29
N GLN A 154 15.88 16.07 -13.45
CA GLN A 154 15.00 16.43 -12.33
C GLN A 154 14.63 15.20 -11.48
N ALA A 155 14.26 14.09 -12.13
CA ALA A 155 13.93 12.84 -11.44
C ALA A 155 15.15 12.27 -10.68
N LEU A 156 16.35 12.33 -11.27
CA LEU A 156 17.57 11.86 -10.63
C LEU A 156 17.91 12.70 -9.38
N GLU A 157 17.81 14.02 -9.47
CA GLU A 157 18.05 14.92 -8.35
C GLU A 157 17.03 14.68 -7.22
N ALA A 158 15.78 14.49 -7.57
CA ALA A 158 14.72 14.18 -6.62
C ALA A 158 14.98 12.82 -5.92
N ALA A 159 15.35 11.77 -6.67
CA ALA A 159 15.70 10.47 -6.10
C ALA A 159 16.89 10.56 -5.13
N ARG A 160 17.96 11.29 -5.50
CA ARG A 160 19.14 11.46 -4.66
C ARG A 160 18.89 12.28 -3.40
N SER A 161 18.02 13.29 -3.49
CA SER A 161 17.68 14.17 -2.36
C SER A 161 16.68 13.56 -1.38
N TRP A 162 15.95 12.52 -1.77
CA TRP A 162 14.91 11.93 -0.93
C TRP A 162 15.47 11.25 0.34
N GLY A 163 16.70 10.72 0.27
CA GLY A 163 17.35 10.10 1.41
C GLY A 163 16.94 8.65 1.63
N SER A 164 16.53 8.33 2.86
CA SER A 164 16.17 6.96 3.29
C SER A 164 14.95 7.00 4.22
N MET A 165 14.21 5.89 4.30
CA MET A 165 13.16 5.68 5.29
C MET A 165 13.71 5.40 6.70
N ALA A 166 15.00 5.06 6.83
CA ALA A 166 15.63 4.78 8.12
C ALA A 166 15.55 6.01 9.04
N GLY A 167 15.13 5.81 10.29
CA GLY A 167 14.99 6.87 11.28
C GLY A 167 13.74 7.77 11.12
N GLN A 168 12.90 7.54 10.12
CA GLN A 168 11.62 8.25 9.96
C GLN A 168 10.50 7.54 10.71
N ASP A 169 9.76 8.27 11.54
CA ASP A 169 8.55 7.76 12.22
C ASP A 169 7.33 7.90 11.29
N LEU A 170 7.20 6.96 10.38
CA LEU A 170 6.09 6.93 9.42
C LEU A 170 4.79 6.40 10.02
N ALA A 171 4.84 5.68 11.13
CA ALA A 171 3.64 5.20 11.81
C ALA A 171 2.72 6.36 12.25
N LYS A 172 3.30 7.51 12.63
CA LYS A 172 2.53 8.72 12.96
C LYS A 172 1.76 9.32 11.78
N THR A 173 2.17 9.04 10.56
CA THR A 173 1.53 9.61 9.37
C THR A 173 0.36 8.78 8.87
N VAL A 174 0.27 7.51 9.28
CA VAL A 174 -0.73 6.55 8.81
C VAL A 174 -1.70 6.07 9.88
N THR A 175 -1.42 6.38 11.15
CA THR A 175 -2.28 5.99 12.27
C THR A 175 -3.63 6.68 12.22
N THR A 176 -4.66 6.04 12.77
CA THR A 176 -5.97 6.68 13.00
C THR A 176 -5.86 7.89 13.93
N ASP A 177 -6.73 8.87 13.77
CA ASP A 177 -6.85 10.06 14.64
C ASP A 177 -7.86 9.89 15.79
N HIS A 178 -8.60 8.78 15.82
CA HIS A 178 -9.62 8.48 16.82
C HIS A 178 -9.67 6.99 17.17
N VAL A 179 -10.25 6.70 18.32
CA VAL A 179 -10.53 5.31 18.76
C VAL A 179 -11.80 4.82 18.08
N TYR A 180 -11.78 3.58 17.58
CA TYR A 180 -12.97 2.94 17.01
C TYR A 180 -13.02 1.44 17.30
N ASP A 181 -14.21 0.87 17.27
CA ASP A 181 -14.42 -0.58 17.41
C ASP A 181 -14.58 -1.25 16.05
N TRP A 182 -14.08 -2.49 15.94
CA TRP A 182 -14.18 -3.31 14.74
C TRP A 182 -14.78 -4.68 15.04
N THR A 183 -15.80 -5.07 14.26
CA THR A 183 -16.52 -6.33 14.42
C THR A 183 -16.80 -7.04 13.08
N ASP A 184 -16.50 -6.41 11.95
CA ASP A 184 -16.74 -7.00 10.65
C ASP A 184 -15.65 -8.03 10.32
N GLY A 185 -16.06 -9.23 9.92
CA GLY A 185 -15.19 -10.32 9.47
C GLY A 185 -14.85 -10.23 7.99
N SER A 186 -14.36 -11.34 7.43
CA SER A 186 -14.00 -11.45 6.01
C SER A 186 -15.23 -11.30 5.10
N TRP A 187 -15.00 -10.72 3.93
CA TRP A 187 -16.03 -10.65 2.90
C TRP A 187 -16.28 -12.03 2.28
N GLU A 188 -17.56 -12.36 2.05
CA GLU A 188 -17.97 -13.57 1.37
C GLU A 188 -18.87 -13.30 0.17
N PRO A 189 -18.70 -14.08 -0.91
CA PRO A 189 -19.60 -14.01 -2.04
C PRO A 189 -21.00 -14.49 -1.64
N SER A 190 -22.01 -14.06 -2.42
CA SER A 190 -23.38 -14.56 -2.27
C SER A 190 -23.44 -16.07 -2.31
N ARG A 191 -24.19 -16.67 -1.37
CA ARG A 191 -24.54 -18.09 -1.32
C ARG A 191 -26.06 -18.22 -1.36
N GLU A 192 -26.55 -19.46 -1.57
CA GLU A 192 -27.98 -19.73 -1.58
C GLU A 192 -28.64 -19.27 -0.25
N GLY A 193 -29.52 -18.27 -0.36
CA GLY A 193 -30.21 -17.66 0.79
C GLY A 193 -29.45 -16.54 1.52
N GLU A 194 -28.19 -16.24 1.16
CA GLU A 194 -27.40 -15.20 1.81
C GLU A 194 -26.79 -14.23 0.77
N PRO A 195 -26.95 -12.91 0.94
CA PRO A 195 -26.30 -11.93 0.06
C PRO A 195 -24.78 -11.90 0.28
N ALA A 196 -24.04 -11.42 -0.72
CA ALA A 196 -22.63 -11.12 -0.56
C ALA A 196 -22.44 -10.02 0.49
N GLY A 197 -21.39 -10.13 1.32
CA GLY A 197 -21.08 -9.14 2.35
C GLY A 197 -20.01 -9.57 3.32
N PHE A 198 -19.72 -8.68 4.28
CA PHE A 198 -18.81 -8.98 5.37
C PHE A 198 -19.50 -9.85 6.43
N ARG A 199 -18.82 -10.89 6.90
CA ARG A 199 -19.28 -11.72 7.99
C ARG A 199 -19.41 -10.90 9.27
N ARG A 200 -20.34 -11.32 10.15
CA ARG A 200 -20.42 -10.82 11.52
C ARG A 200 -20.62 -11.99 12.48
N ALA A 201 -19.70 -12.11 13.42
CA ALA A 201 -19.85 -13.09 14.50
C ALA A 201 -21.05 -12.70 15.39
N ALA A 202 -21.80 -13.69 15.84
CA ALA A 202 -22.93 -13.47 16.76
C ALA A 202 -22.46 -13.14 18.18
N VAL A 203 -21.26 -13.59 18.56
CA VAL A 203 -20.68 -13.43 19.91
C VAL A 203 -19.20 -13.14 19.77
N PHE A 204 -18.70 -12.24 20.59
CA PHE A 204 -17.29 -11.87 20.72
C PHE A 204 -16.82 -12.19 22.16
N PRO A 205 -16.38 -13.43 22.45
CA PRO A 205 -15.93 -13.83 23.79
C PRO A 205 -14.61 -13.17 24.20
N TYR A 206 -13.85 -12.62 23.24
CA TYR A 206 -12.58 -11.99 23.50
C TYR A 206 -12.57 -10.53 23.00
N HIS A 207 -11.79 -9.70 23.69
CA HIS A 207 -11.57 -8.31 23.36
C HIS A 207 -10.08 -8.01 23.24
N VAL A 208 -9.65 -7.41 22.13
CA VAL A 208 -8.28 -6.98 21.88
C VAL A 208 -8.24 -5.48 21.65
N VAL A 209 -7.29 -4.79 22.28
CA VAL A 209 -6.92 -3.42 21.89
C VAL A 209 -5.78 -3.51 20.90
N ALA A 210 -6.00 -2.95 19.71
CA ALA A 210 -5.01 -2.90 18.62
C ALA A 210 -4.45 -1.50 18.48
N TYR A 211 -3.13 -1.36 18.60
CA TYR A 211 -2.42 -0.11 18.29
C TYR A 211 -2.26 0.00 16.78
N ASP A 212 -2.74 1.09 16.22
CA ASP A 212 -2.68 1.36 14.80
C ASP A 212 -1.36 2.05 14.41
N PHE A 213 -0.42 1.29 13.89
CA PHE A 213 0.81 1.79 13.26
C PHE A 213 0.70 1.82 11.73
N GLY A 214 -0.50 1.68 11.19
CA GLY A 214 -0.81 1.44 9.79
C GLY A 214 -1.43 0.07 9.60
N ILE A 215 -2.45 -0.26 10.40
CA ILE A 215 -3.08 -1.57 10.43
C ILE A 215 -3.82 -1.88 9.13
N LYS A 216 -3.60 -3.08 8.60
CA LYS A 216 -4.39 -3.59 7.47
C LYS A 216 -5.78 -3.99 7.94
N THR A 217 -6.80 -3.55 7.21
CA THR A 217 -8.19 -3.92 7.50
C THR A 217 -8.40 -5.43 7.57
N ASN A 218 -7.70 -6.20 6.73
CA ASN A 218 -7.83 -7.66 6.73
C ASN A 218 -7.34 -8.31 8.04
N ILE A 219 -6.41 -7.70 8.76
CA ILE A 219 -6.01 -8.17 10.10
C ILE A 219 -7.19 -8.06 11.07
N LEU A 220 -7.90 -6.93 11.05
CA LEU A 220 -9.09 -6.72 11.88
C LEU A 220 -10.20 -7.72 11.53
N ARG A 221 -10.44 -7.95 10.22
CA ARG A 221 -11.41 -8.94 9.72
C ARG A 221 -11.07 -10.35 10.23
N LEU A 222 -9.82 -10.77 10.13
CA LEU A 222 -9.37 -12.08 10.59
C LEU A 222 -9.45 -12.27 12.11
N LEU A 223 -9.32 -11.22 12.90
CA LEU A 223 -9.57 -11.24 14.34
C LEU A 223 -11.07 -11.39 14.62
N ALA A 224 -11.92 -10.63 13.94
CA ALA A 224 -13.36 -10.70 14.06
C ALA A 224 -13.91 -12.08 13.67
N ASP A 225 -13.40 -12.70 12.59
CA ASP A 225 -13.75 -14.08 12.19
C ASP A 225 -13.48 -15.12 13.30
N ARG A 226 -12.58 -14.81 14.22
CA ARG A 226 -12.23 -15.66 15.37
C ARG A 226 -13.01 -15.32 16.64
N GLY A 227 -14.04 -14.47 16.52
CA GLY A 227 -14.84 -14.02 17.66
C GLY A 227 -14.11 -13.03 18.55
N ILE A 228 -13.18 -12.28 18.02
CA ILE A 228 -12.44 -11.24 18.75
C ILE A 228 -12.97 -9.87 18.34
N ARG A 229 -13.57 -9.13 19.28
CA ARG A 229 -13.87 -7.71 19.11
C ARG A 229 -12.57 -6.92 19.23
N VAL A 230 -12.35 -5.96 18.34
CA VAL A 230 -11.13 -5.16 18.37
C VAL A 230 -11.49 -3.70 18.63
N THR A 231 -10.86 -3.09 19.63
CA THR A 231 -10.82 -1.63 19.78
C THR A 231 -9.50 -1.13 19.23
N VAL A 232 -9.55 -0.36 18.15
CA VAL A 232 -8.36 0.22 17.52
C VAL A 232 -8.07 1.57 18.16
N VAL A 233 -6.82 1.77 18.55
CA VAL A 233 -6.36 3.01 19.19
C VAL A 233 -5.21 3.63 18.39
N PRO A 234 -5.06 4.98 18.39
CA PRO A 234 -3.92 5.64 17.76
C PRO A 234 -2.57 5.12 18.24
N ALA A 235 -1.56 5.18 17.37
CA ALA A 235 -0.20 4.68 17.64
C ALA A 235 0.40 5.19 18.96
N GLN A 236 0.15 6.44 19.32
CA GLN A 236 0.73 7.12 20.49
C GLN A 236 -0.12 6.99 21.77
N THR A 237 -1.19 6.18 21.75
CA THR A 237 -2.04 5.98 22.94
C THR A 237 -1.21 5.42 24.09
N PRO A 238 -1.20 6.03 25.27
CA PRO A 238 -0.50 5.48 26.45
C PRO A 238 -1.06 4.09 26.83
N PHE A 239 -0.19 3.22 27.32
CA PHE A 239 -0.59 1.87 27.75
C PHE A 239 -1.75 1.89 28.75
N GLU A 240 -1.71 2.80 29.73
CA GLU A 240 -2.73 2.94 30.78
C GLU A 240 -4.10 3.35 30.21
N GLU A 241 -4.12 4.15 29.14
CA GLU A 241 -5.37 4.52 28.43
C GLU A 241 -5.94 3.32 27.68
N ALA A 242 -5.09 2.57 26.98
CA ALA A 242 -5.50 1.37 26.28
C ALA A 242 -6.09 0.33 27.24
N MET A 243 -5.52 0.17 28.44
CA MET A 243 -6.00 -0.75 29.47
C MET A 243 -7.36 -0.35 30.08
N LYS A 244 -7.81 0.88 29.95
CA LYS A 244 -9.18 1.29 30.38
C LYS A 244 -10.27 0.59 29.58
N HIS A 245 -9.98 0.12 28.39
CA HIS A 245 -10.91 -0.70 27.59
C HIS A 245 -11.04 -2.15 28.10
N GLN A 246 -10.27 -2.55 29.13
CA GLN A 246 -10.29 -3.88 29.74
C GLN A 246 -10.11 -5.01 28.70
N PRO A 247 -9.06 -5.00 27.88
CA PRO A 247 -8.83 -6.02 26.87
C PRO A 247 -8.31 -7.31 27.47
N ASP A 248 -8.62 -8.45 26.83
CA ASP A 248 -7.99 -9.74 27.09
C ASP A 248 -6.57 -9.82 26.49
N GLY A 249 -6.26 -8.94 25.51
CA GLY A 249 -4.95 -8.90 24.87
C GLY A 249 -4.68 -7.58 24.15
N ILE A 250 -3.40 -7.35 23.86
CA ILE A 250 -2.92 -6.19 23.09
C ILE A 250 -2.33 -6.69 21.78
N PHE A 251 -2.68 -5.99 20.69
CA PHE A 251 -2.14 -6.22 19.37
C PHE A 251 -1.36 -4.98 18.90
N LEU A 252 -0.10 -5.16 18.55
CA LEU A 252 0.72 -4.15 17.89
C LEU A 252 0.71 -4.42 16.39
N SER A 253 0.15 -3.51 15.61
CA SER A 253 -0.07 -3.75 14.18
C SER A 253 1.22 -3.69 13.35
N ASN A 254 1.11 -4.08 12.08
CA ASN A 254 2.08 -3.70 11.06
C ASN A 254 2.12 -2.17 10.88
N GLY A 255 3.16 -1.68 10.21
CA GLY A 255 3.32 -0.28 9.86
C GLY A 255 4.47 -0.06 8.88
N PRO A 256 4.60 1.16 8.33
CA PRO A 256 5.66 1.50 7.40
C PRO A 256 6.98 1.80 8.10
N GLY A 257 8.08 1.62 7.38
CA GLY A 257 9.40 2.14 7.70
C GLY A 257 10.11 1.44 8.85
N ASP A 258 10.94 2.22 9.54
CA ASP A 258 11.81 1.78 10.64
C ASP A 258 11.04 1.82 11.97
N PRO A 259 10.99 0.73 12.76
CA PRO A 259 10.35 0.73 14.07
C PRO A 259 11.18 1.46 15.16
N ALA A 260 12.47 1.68 14.96
CA ALA A 260 13.36 2.26 15.98
C ALA A 260 12.93 3.65 16.46
N PRO A 261 12.45 4.59 15.62
CA PRO A 261 11.94 5.89 16.07
C PRO A 261 10.60 5.82 16.80
N CYS A 262 9.87 4.70 16.74
CA CYS A 262 8.58 4.53 17.43
C CYS A 262 8.75 4.23 18.93
N THR A 263 9.44 5.10 19.67
CA THR A 263 9.77 4.89 21.10
C THR A 263 8.54 4.67 21.99
N TYR A 264 7.42 5.32 21.67
CA TYR A 264 6.12 5.13 22.33
C TYR A 264 5.60 3.69 22.18
N ALA A 265 5.80 3.04 21.02
CA ALA A 265 5.41 1.66 20.79
C ALA A 265 6.31 0.69 21.57
N ILE A 266 7.60 0.99 21.66
CA ILE A 266 8.57 0.23 22.46
C ILE A 266 8.18 0.29 23.95
N GLU A 267 7.80 1.46 24.46
CA GLU A 267 7.33 1.65 25.83
C GLU A 267 6.07 0.82 26.11
N VAL A 268 5.07 0.88 25.21
CA VAL A 268 3.85 0.06 25.31
C VAL A 268 4.18 -1.42 25.35
N ALA A 269 5.08 -1.90 24.48
CA ALA A 269 5.48 -3.31 24.46
C ALA A 269 6.12 -3.74 25.78
N HIS A 270 7.01 -2.93 26.37
CA HIS A 270 7.61 -3.20 27.69
C HIS A 270 6.56 -3.29 28.80
N LYS A 271 5.62 -2.33 28.86
CA LYS A 271 4.55 -2.32 29.85
C LYS A 271 3.60 -3.52 29.70
N ALA A 272 3.25 -3.88 28.45
CA ALA A 272 2.38 -5.02 28.17
C ALA A 272 3.03 -6.35 28.60
N ILE A 273 4.34 -6.52 28.39
CA ILE A 273 5.07 -7.70 28.85
C ILE A 273 5.14 -7.76 30.37
N ALA A 274 5.32 -6.62 31.03
CA ALA A 274 5.41 -6.55 32.51
C ALA A 274 4.06 -6.75 33.21
N ALA A 275 2.94 -6.52 32.50
CA ALA A 275 1.58 -6.66 33.06
C ALA A 275 1.01 -8.09 33.02
N LYS A 276 1.78 -9.09 32.56
CA LYS A 276 1.40 -10.51 32.47
C LYS A 276 1.31 -11.17 33.84
#